data_650c1c9df7346d75ede536b376b2a7e8
#
_entry.id   650c1c9df7346d75ede536b376b2a7e8
#
_cell.length_a   1.000
_cell.length_b   1.000
_cell.length_c   1.000
_cell.angle_alpha   90.00
_cell.angle_beta   90.00
_cell.angle_gamma   90.00
#
_symmetry.space_group_name_H-M   'P 1'
#
loop_
_entity.id
_entity.type
_entity.pdbx_description
1 polymer ?
#
loop_
_entity_poly.entity_id
_entity_poly.type
_entity_poly.pdbx_seq_one_letter_code
_entity_poly.pdbx_strand_id
1 'polypeptide(L)'
;MGLFDRLRGDDAPRVAFIGIDGVPFTLLSEHEDRFPNIAALAEEGSAGAIDSIVPPESSACWPALTTGVNPGETGVYGFQDREIGSYDTY
;
A
#
# COMPACT_ATOMS: atom_id res chain seq x y z
N MET A 1 12.07 22.88 16.89
CA MET A 1 10.90 22.01 16.82
C MET A 1 10.55 21.73 15.38
N GLY A 2 10.44 20.48 15.03
CA GLY A 2 10.34 20.04 13.67
C GLY A 2 8.91 20.07 13.12
N LEU A 3 8.81 19.66 11.85
CA LEU A 3 7.55 19.48 11.15
C LEU A 3 6.54 18.62 11.94
N PHE A 4 7.03 17.56 12.59
CA PHE A 4 6.19 16.65 13.37
C PHE A 4 5.51 17.32 14.56
N ASP A 5 6.15 18.30 15.19
CA ASP A 5 5.53 19.04 16.29
C ASP A 5 4.40 19.97 15.81
N ARG A 6 4.52 20.47 14.58
CA ARG A 6 3.46 21.27 13.94
C ARG A 6 2.25 20.42 13.53
N LEU A 7 2.48 19.15 13.21
CA LEU A 7 1.43 18.19 12.86
C LEU A 7 0.75 17.60 14.09
N ARG A 8 1.31 17.83 15.28
CA ARG A 8 0.70 17.51 16.56
C ARG A 8 -0.30 18.58 16.97
N GLY A 9 -1.45 18.61 16.33
CA GLY A 9 -2.59 19.27 16.98
C GLY A 9 -2.96 18.44 18.22
N ASP A 10 -3.25 19.07 19.35
CA ASP A 10 -3.51 18.38 20.62
C ASP A 10 -4.64 17.34 20.53
N ASP A 11 -5.61 17.53 19.62
CA ASP A 11 -6.77 16.67 19.42
C ASP A 11 -6.81 15.99 18.04
N ALA A 12 -5.80 16.21 17.20
CA ALA A 12 -5.76 15.59 15.87
C ALA A 12 -5.30 14.13 15.94
N PRO A 13 -5.99 13.20 15.29
CA PRO A 13 -5.51 11.83 15.21
C PRO A 13 -4.19 11.78 14.44
N ARG A 14 -3.28 10.94 14.93
CA ARG A 14 -2.01 10.70 14.25
C ARG A 14 -2.17 9.47 13.38
N VAL A 15 -1.87 9.62 12.10
CA VAL A 15 -1.93 8.54 11.13
C VAL A 15 -0.56 8.36 10.50
N ALA A 16 -0.05 7.13 10.55
CA ALA A 16 1.11 6.71 9.78
C ALA A 16 0.66 5.65 8.78
N PHE A 17 0.93 5.89 7.50
CA PHE A 17 0.70 4.92 6.44
C PHE A 17 2.04 4.34 6.01
N ILE A 18 2.23 3.04 6.22
CA ILE A 18 3.50 2.36 5.93
C ILE A 18 3.24 1.31 4.86
N GLY A 19 3.79 1.53 3.67
CA GLY A 19 3.68 0.61 2.56
C GLY A 19 4.97 -0.20 2.39
N ILE A 20 4.85 -1.51 2.30
CA ILE A 20 5.97 -2.41 2.09
C ILE A 20 5.65 -3.30 0.90
N ASP A 21 6.44 -3.16 -0.15
CA ASP A 21 6.28 -3.98 -1.35
C ASP A 21 6.85 -5.38 -1.15
N GLY A 22 6.22 -6.36 -1.81
CA GLY A 22 6.73 -7.73 -1.85
C GLY A 22 6.59 -8.54 -0.56
N VAL A 23 5.80 -8.07 0.41
CA VAL A 23 5.57 -8.79 1.68
C VAL A 23 4.13 -9.30 1.72
N PRO A 24 3.89 -10.58 1.45
CA PRO A 24 2.54 -11.14 1.53
C PRO A 24 2.10 -11.35 2.98
N PHE A 25 0.79 -11.30 3.21
CA PHE A 25 0.21 -11.52 4.54
C PHE A 25 0.58 -12.89 5.13
N THR A 26 0.68 -13.91 4.30
CA THR A 26 1.09 -15.26 4.72
C THR A 26 2.47 -15.29 5.35
N LEU A 27 3.41 -14.51 4.83
CA LEU A 27 4.75 -14.41 5.42
C LEU A 27 4.70 -13.85 6.84
N LEU A 28 3.90 -12.81 7.04
CA LEU A 28 3.74 -12.20 8.35
C LEU A 28 3.03 -13.12 9.33
N SER A 29 1.98 -13.81 8.91
CA SER A 29 1.19 -14.68 9.78
C SER A 29 1.89 -16.00 10.12
N GLU A 30 2.68 -16.54 9.22
CA GLU A 30 3.39 -17.80 9.43
C GLU A 30 4.76 -17.62 10.12
N HIS A 31 5.31 -16.42 10.13
CA HIS A 31 6.63 -16.10 10.67
C HIS A 31 6.60 -14.92 11.64
N GLU A 32 5.63 -14.89 12.54
CA GLU A 32 5.46 -13.82 13.53
C GLU A 32 6.71 -13.57 14.39
N ASP A 33 7.47 -14.62 14.66
CA ASP A 33 8.72 -14.56 15.42
C ASP A 33 9.80 -13.71 14.73
N ARG A 34 9.74 -13.59 13.42
CA ARG A 34 10.66 -12.78 12.61
C ARG A 34 10.20 -11.32 12.45
N PHE A 35 8.95 -11.05 12.77
CA PHE A 35 8.33 -9.72 12.65
C PHE A 35 7.67 -9.32 13.98
N PRO A 36 8.43 -9.24 15.07
CA PRO A 36 7.83 -9.06 16.40
C PRO A 36 7.08 -7.74 16.57
N ASN A 37 7.55 -6.68 15.95
CA ASN A 37 6.88 -5.37 16.04
C ASN A 37 5.56 -5.34 15.27
N ILE A 38 5.52 -5.94 14.08
CA ILE A 38 4.30 -6.05 13.29
C ILE A 38 3.31 -6.99 13.99
N ALA A 39 3.79 -8.11 14.53
CA ALA A 39 2.97 -9.03 15.30
C ALA A 39 2.33 -8.34 16.52
N ALA A 40 3.10 -7.54 17.25
CA ALA A 40 2.59 -6.77 18.39
C ALA A 40 1.52 -5.76 17.98
N LEU A 41 1.72 -5.05 16.88
CA LEU A 41 0.72 -4.12 16.36
C LEU A 41 -0.55 -4.85 15.91
N ALA A 42 -0.42 -6.01 15.29
CA ALA A 42 -1.55 -6.84 14.89
C ALA A 42 -2.36 -7.34 16.09
N GLU A 43 -1.69 -7.68 17.17
CA GLU A 43 -2.32 -8.13 18.41
C GLU A 43 -3.07 -7.00 19.12
N GLU A 44 -2.49 -5.80 19.14
CA GLU A 44 -3.12 -4.61 19.74
C GLU A 44 -4.22 -4.01 18.88
N GLY A 45 -4.15 -4.19 17.57
CA GLY A 45 -5.08 -3.65 16.61
C GLY A 45 -5.81 -4.74 15.83
N SER A 46 -5.81 -4.61 14.52
CA SER A 46 -6.43 -5.58 13.61
C SER A 46 -5.50 -5.89 12.44
N ALA A 47 -5.47 -7.15 12.05
CA ALA A 47 -4.71 -7.59 10.88
C ALA A 47 -5.55 -8.56 10.05
N GLY A 48 -5.36 -8.50 8.75
CA GLY A 48 -6.07 -9.37 7.83
C GLY A 48 -5.58 -9.18 6.40
N ALA A 49 -5.94 -10.15 5.56
CA ALA A 49 -5.72 -10.05 4.13
C ALA A 49 -6.87 -9.31 3.46
N ILE A 50 -6.55 -8.53 2.45
CA ILE A 50 -7.53 -7.90 1.57
C ILE A 50 -7.34 -8.41 0.14
N ASP A 51 -8.42 -8.37 -0.63
CA ASP A 51 -8.34 -8.72 -2.04
C ASP A 51 -7.56 -7.67 -2.83
N SER A 52 -6.75 -8.15 -3.74
CA SER A 52 -6.00 -7.27 -4.65
C SER A 52 -6.88 -6.76 -5.79
N ILE A 53 -6.37 -5.75 -6.46
CA ILE A 53 -6.92 -5.30 -7.73
C ILE A 53 -6.54 -6.26 -8.87
N VAL A 54 -7.14 -6.07 -10.03
CA VAL A 54 -6.78 -6.76 -11.27
C VAL A 54 -6.29 -5.73 -12.30
N PRO A 55 -5.07 -5.84 -12.77
CA PRO A 55 -4.03 -6.85 -12.49
C PRO A 55 -3.37 -6.66 -11.12
N PRO A 56 -2.92 -7.73 -10.45
CA PRO A 56 -2.31 -7.67 -9.13
C PRO A 56 -0.81 -7.33 -9.20
N GLU A 57 -0.48 -6.26 -9.86
CA GLU A 57 0.89 -5.77 -10.03
C GLU A 57 1.12 -4.52 -9.19
N SER A 58 2.34 -4.37 -8.65
CA SER A 58 2.71 -3.23 -7.80
C SER A 58 2.49 -1.89 -8.49
N SER A 59 2.80 -1.79 -9.77
CA SER A 59 2.60 -0.58 -10.56
C SER A 59 1.15 -0.12 -10.63
N ALA A 60 0.21 -1.05 -10.62
CA ALA A 60 -1.23 -0.76 -10.61
C ALA A 60 -1.80 -0.70 -9.18
N CYS A 61 -1.25 -1.49 -8.25
CA CYS A 61 -1.69 -1.55 -6.85
C CYS A 61 -1.44 -0.25 -6.09
N TRP A 62 -0.25 0.32 -6.19
CA TRP A 62 0.09 1.54 -5.47
C TRP A 62 -0.79 2.74 -5.83
N PRO A 63 -1.03 3.06 -7.12
CA PRO A 63 -1.98 4.10 -7.47
C PRO A 63 -3.40 3.81 -6.98
N ALA A 64 -3.87 2.58 -7.08
CA ALA A 64 -5.19 2.19 -6.58
C ALA A 64 -5.31 2.36 -5.07
N LEU A 65 -4.29 1.95 -4.32
CA LEU A 65 -4.26 2.06 -2.87
C LEU A 65 -4.26 3.52 -2.39
N THR A 66 -3.50 4.37 -3.06
CA THR A 66 -3.37 5.78 -2.68
C THR A 66 -4.52 6.65 -3.15
N THR A 67 -5.23 6.26 -4.19
CA THR A 67 -6.37 7.01 -4.73
C THR A 67 -7.72 6.45 -4.30
N GLY A 68 -7.77 5.19 -3.90
CA GLY A 68 -9.02 4.52 -3.54
C GLY A 68 -9.88 4.11 -4.73
N VAL A 69 -9.32 4.13 -5.95
CA VAL A 69 -10.05 3.78 -7.18
C VAL A 69 -9.34 2.69 -7.96
N ASN A 70 -10.08 2.00 -8.81
CA ASN A 70 -9.58 0.90 -9.62
C ASN A 70 -8.66 1.36 -10.76
N PRO A 71 -7.85 0.45 -11.33
CA PRO A 71 -7.01 0.74 -12.49
C PRO A 71 -7.77 1.33 -13.69
N GLY A 72 -9.04 1.00 -13.85
CA GLY A 72 -9.90 1.61 -14.86
C GLY A 72 -10.04 3.13 -14.75
N GLU A 73 -9.90 3.67 -13.53
CA GLU A 73 -9.94 5.11 -13.26
C GLU A 73 -8.55 5.71 -13.16
N THR A 74 -7.58 5.01 -12.55
CA THR A 74 -6.20 5.50 -12.47
C THR A 74 -5.52 5.54 -13.83
N GLY A 75 -5.90 4.63 -14.73
CA GLY A 75 -5.24 4.46 -16.02
C GLY A 75 -3.91 3.73 -15.97
N VAL A 76 -3.51 3.24 -14.80
CA VAL A 76 -2.23 2.54 -14.62
C VAL A 76 -2.49 1.04 -14.46
N TYR A 77 -2.11 0.26 -15.45
CA TYR A 77 -2.35 -1.18 -15.51
C TYR A 77 -1.09 -2.04 -15.34
N GLY A 78 0.08 -1.44 -15.46
CA GLY A 78 1.35 -2.18 -15.41
C GLY A 78 2.54 -1.23 -15.42
N PHE A 79 3.73 -1.81 -15.50
CA PHE A 79 4.99 -1.05 -15.56
C PHE A 79 5.26 -0.41 -16.93
N GLN A 80 4.56 -0.87 -17.93
CA GLN A 80 4.67 -0.36 -19.29
C GLN A 80 3.30 0.09 -19.80
N ASP A 81 3.30 1.17 -20.53
CA ASP A 81 2.11 1.66 -21.20
C ASP A 81 2.38 1.75 -22.69
N ARG A 82 1.33 1.96 -23.47
CA ARG A 82 1.38 2.03 -24.93
C ARG A 82 1.11 3.46 -25.37
N GLU A 83 1.91 3.94 -26.30
CA GLU A 83 1.65 5.22 -26.93
C GLU A 83 0.31 5.20 -27.69
N ILE A 84 -0.51 6.22 -27.48
CA ILE A 84 -1.83 6.31 -28.09
C ILE A 84 -1.71 6.30 -29.63
N GLY A 85 -2.42 5.36 -30.25
CA GLY A 85 -2.41 5.20 -31.70
C GLY A 85 -1.22 4.43 -32.27
N SER A 86 -0.38 3.85 -31.41
CA SER A 86 0.81 3.08 -31.76
C SER A 86 0.82 1.73 -31.08
N TYR A 87 1.72 0.84 -31.48
CA TYR A 87 2.07 -0.39 -30.75
C TYR A 87 3.35 -0.23 -29.91
N ASP A 88 3.96 0.96 -29.96
CA ASP A 88 5.15 1.24 -29.17
C ASP A 88 4.79 1.40 -27.68
N THR A 89 5.68 0.90 -26.82
CA THR A 89 5.53 0.96 -25.37
C THR A 89 6.58 1.91 -24.77
N TYR A 90 6.28 2.46 -23.59
CA TYR A 90 7.19 3.30 -22.82
C TYR A 90 7.12 3.02 -21.33
#